data_c03e11e51551fd67094634ecdb426bd8
#
_entry.id   c03e11e51551fd67094634ecdb426bd8
#
_cell.length_a   1.000
_cell.length_b   1.000
_cell.length_c   1.000
_cell.angle_alpha   90.00
_cell.angle_beta   90.00
_cell.angle_gamma   90.00
#
_symmetry.space_group_name_H-M   'P 1'
#
loop_
_entity.id
_entity.type
_entity.pdbx_description
1 polymer ?
#
loop_
_entity_poly.entity_id
_entity_poly.type
_entity_poly.pdbx_seq_one_letter_code
_entity_poly.pdbx_strand_id
1 'polypeptide(L)'
;AYPLYRENTPPVYPEMARLRGYEGIVLVFAEILPTGRVGDVKIRKSSGYAILDQSAIQAVKPWKFEPAKKAGNPFTAWVELPIKFMLQHHPQS
;
A
#
# COMPACT_ATOMS: atom_id res chain seq x y z
N ALA A 1 -6.33 -12.88 -2.28
CA ALA A 1 -4.95 -12.43 -2.56
C ALA A 1 -4.35 -11.77 -1.33
N TYR A 2 -3.08 -11.99 -1.08
CA TYR A 2 -2.38 -11.39 0.04
C TYR A 2 -0.96 -11.01 -0.39
N PRO A 3 -0.38 -9.97 0.22
CA PRO A 3 0.94 -9.48 -0.20
C PRO A 3 2.05 -10.44 0.21
N LEU A 4 3.10 -10.47 -0.61
CA LEU A 4 4.31 -11.25 -0.33
C LEU A 4 5.30 -10.33 0.38
N TYR A 5 5.19 -10.26 1.70
CA TYR A 5 5.91 -9.26 2.49
C TYR A 5 7.42 -9.26 2.32
N ARG A 6 8.00 -10.42 2.06
CA ARG A 6 9.46 -10.51 1.89
C ARG A 6 9.95 -9.88 0.60
N GLU A 7 9.08 -9.80 -0.39
CA GLU A 7 9.44 -9.30 -1.71
C GLU A 7 8.99 -7.86 -1.93
N ASN A 8 8.21 -7.31 -1.01
CA ASN A 8 7.62 -6.00 -1.17
C ASN A 8 8.33 -4.96 -0.34
N THR A 9 8.71 -3.87 -1.00
CA THR A 9 9.34 -2.75 -0.32
C THR A 9 8.29 -1.92 0.39
N PRO A 10 8.49 -1.57 1.67
CA PRO A 10 7.53 -0.72 2.36
C PRO A 10 7.48 0.68 1.76
N PRO A 11 6.37 1.41 1.96
CA PRO A 11 6.26 2.77 1.45
C PRO A 11 7.30 3.69 2.07
N VAL A 12 7.77 4.62 1.24
CA VAL A 12 8.70 5.65 1.70
C VAL A 12 7.90 6.76 2.37
N TYR A 13 8.28 7.12 3.59
CA TYR A 13 7.69 8.27 4.26
C TYR A 13 8.30 9.53 3.66
N PRO A 14 7.53 10.36 2.94
CA PRO A 14 8.11 11.55 2.31
C PRO A 14 8.73 12.46 3.36
N GLU A 15 9.92 12.98 3.07
CA GLU A 15 10.65 13.80 4.03
C GLU A 15 9.85 15.03 4.46
N MET A 16 9.22 15.70 3.49
CA MET A 16 8.43 16.88 3.80
C MET A 16 7.26 16.56 4.73
N ALA A 17 6.62 15.42 4.51
CA ALA A 17 5.52 14.99 5.37
C ALA A 17 6.03 14.69 6.78
N ARG A 18 7.20 14.06 6.87
CA ARG A 18 7.80 13.74 8.16
C ARG A 18 8.18 14.99 8.91
N LEU A 19 8.77 15.97 8.22
CA LEU A 19 9.16 17.23 8.83
C LEU A 19 7.96 18.04 9.32
N ARG A 20 6.84 17.95 8.62
CA ARG A 20 5.63 18.67 8.98
C ARG A 20 4.71 17.90 9.92
N GLY A 21 5.10 16.69 10.27
CA GLY A 21 4.30 15.86 11.16
C GLY A 21 3.02 15.31 10.54
N TYR A 22 2.98 15.14 9.22
CA TYR A 22 1.81 14.60 8.56
C TYR A 22 1.72 13.10 8.79
N GLU A 23 0.63 12.67 9.37
CA GLU A 23 0.37 11.27 9.64
C GLU A 23 -1.01 10.92 9.13
N GLY A 24 -1.22 9.65 8.83
CA GLY A 24 -2.53 9.21 8.41
C GLY A 24 -2.50 7.81 7.82
N ILE A 25 -3.66 7.35 7.44
CA ILE A 25 -3.82 6.04 6.81
C ILE A 25 -4.41 6.26 5.43
N VAL A 26 -3.77 5.68 4.42
CA VAL A 26 -4.29 5.66 3.06
C VAL A 26 -4.90 4.30 2.81
N LEU A 27 -6.17 4.26 2.45
CA LEU A 27 -6.76 3.01 2.00
C LEU A 27 -6.60 2.92 0.50
N VAL A 28 -5.77 1.99 0.06
CA VAL A 28 -5.45 1.77 -1.35
C VAL A 28 -6.25 0.58 -1.84
N PHE A 29 -6.87 0.74 -3.01
CA PHE A 29 -7.61 -0.33 -3.66
C PHE A 29 -6.80 -0.78 -4.86
N ALA A 30 -6.30 -2.01 -4.81
CA ALA A 30 -5.37 -2.52 -5.82
C ALA A 30 -5.95 -3.72 -6.55
N GLU A 31 -5.80 -3.71 -7.86
CA GLU A 31 -6.16 -4.84 -8.72
C GLU A 31 -4.99 -5.82 -8.73
N ILE A 32 -5.25 -7.04 -8.31
CA ILE A 32 -4.23 -8.09 -8.30
C ILE A 32 -4.52 -9.03 -9.46
N LEU A 33 -3.60 -9.05 -10.40
CA LEU A 33 -3.72 -9.85 -11.62
C LEU A 33 -3.49 -11.35 -11.32
N PRO A 34 -3.90 -12.23 -12.21
CA PRO A 34 -3.68 -13.68 -12.01
C PRO A 34 -2.21 -14.04 -11.83
N THR A 35 -1.30 -13.21 -12.29
CA THR A 35 0.13 -13.42 -12.13
C THR A 35 0.64 -13.01 -10.74
N GLY A 36 -0.21 -12.37 -9.93
CA GLY A 36 0.20 -11.81 -8.65
C GLY A 36 0.71 -10.39 -8.73
N ARG A 37 0.82 -9.85 -9.93
CA ARG A 37 1.25 -8.47 -10.10
C ARG A 37 0.09 -7.51 -9.92
N VAL A 38 0.45 -6.28 -9.55
CA VAL A 38 -0.54 -5.21 -9.37
C VAL A 38 -0.83 -4.60 -10.74
N GLY A 39 -2.10 -4.54 -11.09
CA GLY A 39 -2.56 -3.86 -12.29
C GLY A 39 -2.89 -2.40 -11.97
N ASP A 40 -4.18 -2.11 -11.79
CA ASP A 40 -4.63 -0.75 -11.48
C ASP A 40 -4.61 -0.50 -9.98
N VAL A 41 -4.38 0.75 -9.59
CA VAL A 41 -4.35 1.16 -8.18
C VAL A 41 -5.18 2.42 -8.04
N LYS A 42 -6.06 2.43 -7.05
CA LYS A 42 -6.91 3.57 -6.76
C LYS A 42 -6.85 3.93 -5.28
N ILE A 43 -7.12 5.19 -4.97
CA ILE A 43 -7.27 5.61 -3.58
C ILE A 43 -8.71 5.36 -3.17
N ARG A 44 -8.91 4.49 -2.21
CA ARG A 44 -10.23 4.23 -1.64
C ARG A 44 -10.59 5.31 -0.63
N LYS A 45 -9.63 5.67 0.20
CA LYS A 45 -9.80 6.75 1.17
C LYS A 45 -8.46 7.44 1.37
N SER A 46 -8.46 8.75 1.19
CA SER A 46 -7.25 9.56 1.36
C SER A 46 -6.86 9.70 2.82
N SER A 47 -5.57 9.85 3.07
CA SER A 47 -5.06 10.20 4.39
C SER A 47 -5.39 11.64 4.77
N GLY A 48 -5.80 12.44 3.78
CA GLY A 48 -5.94 13.88 3.94
C GLY A 48 -4.76 14.66 3.40
N TYR A 49 -3.70 13.96 3.00
CA TYR A 49 -2.47 14.58 2.48
C TYR A 49 -2.08 13.92 1.18
N ALA A 50 -2.13 14.69 0.09
CA ALA A 50 -1.83 14.16 -1.23
C ALA A 50 -0.42 13.55 -1.31
N ILE A 51 0.53 14.11 -0.58
CA ILE A 51 1.90 13.62 -0.58
C ILE A 51 2.00 12.20 -0.01
N LEU A 52 1.21 11.90 1.02
CA LEU A 52 1.15 10.54 1.58
C LEU A 52 0.41 9.60 0.65
N ASP A 53 -0.68 10.06 0.07
CA ASP A 53 -1.47 9.26 -0.86
C ASP A 53 -0.63 8.82 -2.06
N GLN A 54 0.16 9.74 -2.63
CA GLN A 54 1.02 9.44 -3.75
C GLN A 54 2.12 8.44 -3.38
N SER A 55 2.70 8.61 -2.20
CA SER A 55 3.73 7.68 -1.72
C SER A 55 3.17 6.27 -1.58
N ALA A 56 1.94 6.15 -1.08
CA ALA A 56 1.29 4.85 -0.95
C ALA A 56 1.08 4.19 -2.30
N ILE A 57 0.59 4.94 -3.29
CA ILE A 57 0.38 4.40 -4.63
C ILE A 57 1.69 3.95 -5.25
N GLN A 58 2.73 4.78 -5.17
CA GLN A 58 4.03 4.45 -5.74
C GLN A 58 4.64 3.20 -5.09
N ALA A 59 4.41 3.03 -3.80
CA ALA A 59 4.92 1.87 -3.09
C ALA A 59 4.22 0.58 -3.50
N VAL A 60 2.91 0.63 -3.69
CA VAL A 60 2.10 -0.55 -3.96
C VAL A 60 2.27 -1.05 -5.40
N LYS A 61 2.49 -0.15 -6.34
CA LYS A 61 2.55 -0.52 -7.76
C LYS A 61 3.50 -1.68 -8.07
N PRO A 62 4.73 -1.71 -7.53
CA PRO A 62 5.65 -2.82 -7.81
C PRO A 62 5.45 -4.03 -6.92
N TRP A 63 4.50 -4.00 -6.00
CA TRP A 63 4.32 -5.11 -5.07
C TRP A 63 3.87 -6.37 -5.78
N LYS A 64 4.19 -7.50 -5.15
CA LYS A 64 3.77 -8.82 -5.59
C LYS A 64 2.86 -9.44 -4.56
N PHE A 65 1.88 -10.18 -5.07
CA PHE A 65 0.87 -10.82 -4.25
C PHE A 65 0.75 -12.28 -4.64
N GLU A 66 0.30 -13.07 -3.69
CA GLU A 66 -0.22 -14.39 -4.01
C GLU A 66 -1.60 -14.18 -4.62
N PRO A 67 -1.82 -14.56 -5.89
CA PRO A 67 -3.09 -14.27 -6.54
C PRO A 67 -4.25 -15.05 -5.92
N ALA A 68 -5.45 -14.49 -6.02
CA ALA A 68 -6.65 -15.20 -5.63
C ALA A 68 -6.89 -16.35 -6.58
N LYS A 69 -7.37 -17.48 -6.06
CA LYS A 69 -7.61 -18.69 -6.86
C LYS A 69 -9.00 -19.22 -6.62
N LYS A 70 -9.59 -19.75 -7.69
CA LYS A 70 -10.85 -20.44 -7.61
C LYS A 70 -10.70 -21.77 -8.35
N ALA A 71 -10.94 -22.88 -7.63
CA ALA A 71 -10.76 -24.22 -8.18
C ALA A 71 -9.35 -24.41 -8.78
N GLY A 72 -8.34 -23.85 -8.13
CA GLY A 72 -6.95 -23.95 -8.58
C GLY A 72 -6.55 -22.96 -9.67
N ASN A 73 -7.49 -22.18 -10.20
CA ASN A 73 -7.23 -21.23 -11.28
C ASN A 73 -7.12 -19.82 -10.72
N PRO A 74 -5.99 -19.12 -10.94
CA PRO A 74 -5.87 -17.75 -10.49
C PRO A 74 -6.80 -16.81 -11.26
N PHE A 75 -7.30 -15.79 -10.58
CA PHE A 75 -8.18 -14.81 -11.19
C PHE A 75 -7.87 -13.43 -10.64
N THR A 76 -8.31 -12.40 -11.38
CA THR A 76 -8.13 -11.01 -10.94
C THR A 76 -9.03 -10.71 -9.76
N ALA A 77 -8.45 -10.09 -8.74
CA ALA A 77 -9.20 -9.68 -7.56
C ALA A 77 -8.75 -8.28 -7.14
N TRP A 78 -9.66 -7.55 -6.53
CA TRP A 78 -9.35 -6.24 -5.95
C TRP A 78 -9.22 -6.39 -4.45
N VAL A 79 -8.16 -5.81 -3.90
CA VAL A 79 -7.90 -5.87 -2.46
C VAL A 79 -7.75 -4.47 -1.89
N GLU A 80 -8.18 -4.30 -0.65
CA GLU A 80 -8.02 -3.04 0.07
C GLU A 80 -6.82 -3.16 0.98
N LEU A 81 -5.91 -2.19 0.87
CA LEU A 81 -4.65 -2.20 1.61
C LEU A 81 -4.58 -0.94 2.46
N PRO A 82 -4.54 -1.07 3.79
CA PRO A 82 -4.30 0.10 4.64
C PRO A 82 -2.80 0.38 4.70
N ILE A 83 -2.40 1.54 4.23
CA ILE A 83 -1.01 1.99 4.28
C ILE A 83 -0.92 3.05 5.36
N LYS A 84 -0.21 2.73 6.43
CA LYS A 84 -0.11 3.61 7.59
C LYS A 84 1.16 4.45 7.51
N PHE A 85 0.99 5.74 7.69
CA PHE A 85 2.10 6.67 7.83
C PHE A 85 2.03 7.24 9.24
N MET A 86 2.83 6.68 10.13
CA MET A 86 2.84 7.07 11.53
C MET A 86 4.26 7.38 11.95
N LEU A 87 4.45 8.53 12.56
CA LEU A 87 5.75 8.90 13.10
C LEU A 87 5.93 8.22 14.44
N GLN A 88 7.08 7.58 14.59
CA GLN A 88 7.39 6.94 15.85
C GLN A 88 8.03 7.94 16.78
N HIS A 89 7.38 8.14 17.90
CA HIS A 89 7.96 8.92 18.97
C HIS A 89 8.55 7.96 19.98
N HIS A 90 9.86 7.93 20.04
CA HIS A 90 10.50 7.17 21.11
C HIS A 90 10.52 8.02 22.35
N PRO A 91 9.73 7.67 23.37
CA PRO A 91 9.82 8.41 24.60
C PRO A 91 11.25 8.35 25.10
N GLN A 92 11.78 9.49 25.39
CA GLN A 92 13.11 9.55 25.95
C GLN A 92 13.02 9.08 27.38
N SER A 93 13.58 7.97 27.55
CA SER A 93 13.66 7.41 28.88
C SER A 93 14.93 7.83 29.52
#